data_a67274eb7a5b16a1c379517735398219
#
_entry.id   a67274eb7a5b16a1c379517735398219
#
_cell.length_a   1.000
_cell.length_b   1.000
_cell.length_c   1.000
_cell.angle_alpha   90.00
_cell.angle_beta   90.00
_cell.angle_gamma   90.00
#
_symmetry.space_group_name_H-M   'P 1'
#
loop_
_entity.id
_entity.type
_entity.pdbx_description
1 polymer ?
#
loop_
_entity_poly.entity_id
_entity_poly.type
_entity_poly.pdbx_seq_one_letter_code
_entity_poly.pdbx_strand_id
1 'polypeptide(L)'
;MFTSEEMGNLIRGASDVAWTSKDLLAYITPSKGYTKSSATFLYLVEVLTMFSVEERRNFVSFVTGSSCLPMGGWRNLQPRLKVVPRRASEGPYPSVSVCSHVLVLPQYSSARDLRLYLLEAMAQPGFQLS
;
A
#
# COMPACT_ATOMS: atom_id res chain seq x y z
N MET A 1 -9.62 9.37 23.45
CA MET A 1 -9.51 8.84 23.57
C MET A 1 -9.67 8.03 23.48
N PHE A 2 -9.66 7.81 23.47
CA PHE A 2 -9.68 6.99 23.49
C PHE A 2 -9.44 6.27 23.61
N THR A 3 -9.27 6.33 23.69
CA THR A 3 -9.07 5.49 24.02
C THR A 3 -9.23 4.65 23.85
N SER A 4 -9.18 4.58 23.83
CA SER A 4 -9.33 3.81 23.82
C SER A 4 -9.43 2.98 23.57
N GLU A 5 -9.17 2.89 23.62
CA GLU A 5 -9.21 2.13 23.60
C GLU A 5 -9.35 1.22 23.68
N GLU A 6 -9.35 1.38 24.08
CA GLU A 6 -9.43 0.50 24.39
C GLU A 6 -10.13 -0.39 24.20
N MET A 7 -10.60 -0.06 24.34
CA MET A 7 -11.21 -1.05 24.05
C MET A 7 -10.67 -1.91 23.19
N GLY A 8 -9.82 -1.72 22.77
CA GLY A 8 -9.07 -2.38 21.81
C GLY A 8 -8.74 -3.78 22.02
N ASN A 9 -9.08 -4.24 23.00
CA ASN A 9 -8.89 -5.63 23.31
C ASN A 9 -9.54 -6.57 22.33
N LEU A 10 -10.29 -6.06 21.40
CA LEU A 10 -10.94 -6.91 20.39
C LEU A 10 -9.92 -7.41 19.40
N ILE A 11 -10.30 -8.48 18.71
CA ILE A 11 -9.46 -9.05 17.65
C ILE A 11 -9.33 -8.03 16.54
N ARG A 12 -8.11 -7.74 16.15
CA ARG A 12 -7.82 -6.81 15.08
C ARG A 12 -7.13 -7.53 13.94
N GLY A 13 -7.51 -7.15 12.72
CA GLY A 13 -6.71 -7.53 11.57
C GLY A 13 -5.39 -6.79 11.57
N ALA A 14 -4.40 -7.31 10.85
CA ALA A 14 -3.09 -6.66 10.78
C ALA A 14 -3.18 -5.25 10.19
N SER A 15 -4.17 -4.99 9.35
CA SER A 15 -4.35 -3.68 8.75
C SER A 15 -4.91 -2.65 9.72
N ASP A 16 -5.41 -3.08 10.88
CA ASP A 16 -5.94 -2.16 11.88
C ASP A 16 -4.82 -1.54 12.73
N VAL A 17 -3.62 -2.10 12.66
CA VAL A 17 -2.47 -1.58 13.39
C VAL A 17 -1.68 -0.67 12.46
N ALA A 18 -1.28 0.49 12.96
CA ALA A 18 -0.52 1.43 12.14
C ALA A 18 0.76 0.78 11.62
N TRP A 19 1.06 1.01 10.36
CA TRP A 19 2.27 0.47 9.76
C TRP A 19 3.43 1.42 10.02
N THR A 20 4.60 0.85 10.31
CA THR A 20 5.80 1.66 10.49
C THR A 20 6.60 1.68 9.20
N SER A 21 7.37 2.75 9.00
CA SER A 21 8.22 2.83 7.82
C SER A 21 9.25 1.71 7.80
N LYS A 22 9.72 1.31 8.98
CA LYS A 22 10.68 0.22 9.09
C LYS A 22 10.12 -1.07 8.53
N ASP A 23 8.88 -1.41 8.91
CA ASP A 23 8.25 -2.63 8.42
C ASP A 23 7.98 -2.55 6.93
N LEU A 24 7.48 -1.40 6.47
CA LEU A 24 7.18 -1.26 5.04
C LEU A 24 8.44 -1.36 4.20
N LEU A 25 9.53 -0.74 4.64
CA LEU A 25 10.80 -0.84 3.91
C LEU A 25 11.36 -2.26 3.93
N ALA A 26 11.07 -3.02 4.98
CA ALA A 26 11.57 -4.38 5.09
C ALA A 26 10.79 -5.37 4.24
N TYR A 27 9.48 -5.17 4.12
CA TYR A 27 8.62 -6.21 3.56
C TYR A 27 7.98 -5.87 2.22
N ILE A 28 8.05 -4.61 1.79
CA ILE A 28 7.62 -4.23 0.45
C ILE A 28 8.87 -4.11 -0.42
N THR A 29 8.85 -4.77 -1.57
CA THR A 29 10.03 -4.90 -2.42
C THR A 29 9.92 -3.98 -3.63
N PRO A 30 10.75 -2.94 -3.75
CA PRO A 30 10.83 -2.18 -5.00
C PRO A 30 11.56 -3.00 -6.05
N SER A 31 11.14 -2.87 -7.32
CA SER A 31 11.67 -3.71 -8.37
C SER A 31 11.60 -2.97 -9.71
N LYS A 32 12.32 -3.47 -10.69
CA LYS A 32 12.25 -3.06 -12.10
C LYS A 32 12.47 -1.56 -12.30
N GLY A 33 13.39 -0.98 -11.56
CA GLY A 33 13.72 0.43 -11.69
C GLY A 33 13.51 1.23 -10.42
N TYR A 34 12.71 0.73 -9.50
CA TYR A 34 12.60 1.33 -8.18
C TYR A 34 13.57 0.64 -7.21
N THR A 35 14.08 1.42 -6.28
CA THR A 35 14.92 0.93 -5.19
C THR A 35 14.39 1.50 -3.89
N LYS A 36 14.94 1.04 -2.79
CA LYS A 36 14.52 1.56 -1.48
C LYS A 36 14.88 3.02 -1.28
N SER A 37 15.73 3.59 -2.14
CA SER A 37 16.07 5.02 -2.09
C SER A 37 15.34 5.83 -3.16
N SER A 38 14.50 5.20 -3.99
CA SER A 38 13.74 5.95 -5.00
C SER A 38 12.75 6.90 -4.32
N ALA A 39 12.67 8.14 -4.83
CA ALA A 39 11.81 9.15 -4.22
C ALA A 39 10.35 8.70 -4.16
N THR A 40 9.83 8.18 -5.27
CA THR A 40 8.43 7.74 -5.32
C THR A 40 8.18 6.58 -4.36
N PHE A 41 9.12 5.65 -4.24
CA PHE A 41 8.96 4.56 -3.29
C PHE A 41 8.92 5.09 -1.86
N LEU A 42 9.76 6.05 -1.54
CA LEU A 42 9.76 6.66 -0.20
C LEU A 42 8.48 7.45 0.05
N TYR A 43 7.95 8.12 -0.97
CA TYR A 43 6.65 8.78 -0.85
C TYR A 43 5.55 7.77 -0.53
N LEU A 44 5.58 6.60 -1.17
CA LEU A 44 4.61 5.56 -0.89
C LEU A 44 4.70 5.11 0.56
N VAL A 45 5.91 4.86 1.06
CA VAL A 45 6.09 4.45 2.44
C VAL A 45 5.55 5.51 3.39
N GLU A 46 5.87 6.77 3.13
CA GLU A 46 5.38 7.87 3.96
C GLU A 46 3.85 7.92 3.98
N VAL A 47 3.23 7.83 2.81
CA VAL A 47 1.77 7.89 2.70
C VAL A 47 1.13 6.73 3.44
N LEU A 48 1.68 5.52 3.29
CA LEU A 48 1.11 4.35 3.95
C LEU A 48 1.19 4.45 5.48
N THR A 49 2.26 5.04 6.00
CA THR A 49 2.37 5.19 7.45
C THR A 49 1.33 6.17 8.01
N MET A 50 0.80 7.04 7.16
CA MET A 50 -0.16 8.05 7.58
C MET A 50 -1.61 7.67 7.29
N PHE A 51 -1.84 6.50 6.73
CA PHE A 51 -3.19 6.05 6.42
C PHE A 51 -4.00 5.81 7.69
N SER A 52 -5.29 6.12 7.63
CA SER A 52 -6.24 5.73 8.66
C SER A 52 -6.50 4.22 8.59
N VAL A 53 -7.22 3.69 9.58
CA VAL A 53 -7.57 2.26 9.58
C VAL A 53 -8.32 1.89 8.30
N GLU A 54 -9.30 2.71 7.93
CA GLU A 54 -10.08 2.43 6.73
C GLU A 54 -9.22 2.49 5.48
N GLU A 55 -8.35 3.49 5.39
CA GLU A 55 -7.47 3.61 4.23
C GLU A 55 -6.51 2.42 4.14
N ARG A 56 -6.01 1.94 5.27
CA ARG A 56 -5.15 0.75 5.28
C ARG A 56 -5.90 -0.48 4.79
N ARG A 57 -7.13 -0.67 5.22
CA ARG A 57 -7.94 -1.79 4.75
C ARG A 57 -8.20 -1.71 3.25
N ASN A 58 -8.50 -0.50 2.77
CA ASN A 58 -8.73 -0.30 1.34
C ASN A 58 -7.47 -0.57 0.53
N PHE A 59 -6.32 -0.17 1.04
CA PHE A 59 -5.07 -0.44 0.36
C PHE A 59 -4.78 -1.94 0.28
N VAL A 60 -4.97 -2.65 1.38
CA VAL A 60 -4.76 -4.11 1.39
C VAL A 60 -5.70 -4.77 0.39
N SER A 61 -6.96 -4.37 0.38
CA SER A 61 -7.92 -4.92 -0.58
C SER A 61 -7.50 -4.60 -2.02
N PHE A 62 -6.99 -3.39 -2.24
CA PHE A 62 -6.56 -2.97 -3.57
C PHE A 62 -5.41 -3.80 -4.09
N VAL A 63 -4.41 -4.09 -3.25
CA VAL A 63 -3.20 -4.77 -3.73
C VAL A 63 -3.24 -6.28 -3.60
N THR A 64 -4.10 -6.84 -2.77
CA THR A 64 -4.14 -8.29 -2.55
C THR A 64 -5.46 -8.92 -2.93
N GLY A 65 -6.51 -8.13 -3.08
CA GLY A 65 -7.85 -8.66 -3.31
C GLY A 65 -8.52 -9.18 -2.05
N SER A 66 -7.85 -9.14 -0.91
CA SER A 66 -8.38 -9.58 0.37
C SER A 66 -8.54 -8.38 1.30
N SER A 67 -9.53 -8.46 2.19
CA SER A 67 -9.82 -7.32 3.06
C SER A 67 -8.83 -7.17 4.21
N CYS A 68 -7.95 -8.13 4.43
CA CYS A 68 -6.98 -8.04 5.51
C CYS A 68 -5.69 -8.77 5.15
N LEU A 69 -4.61 -8.38 5.84
CA LEU A 69 -3.33 -9.05 5.71
C LEU A 69 -3.35 -10.36 6.50
N PRO A 70 -2.47 -11.31 6.16
CA PRO A 70 -2.35 -12.51 6.95
C PRO A 70 -1.83 -12.19 8.35
N MET A 71 -1.97 -13.16 9.25
CA MET A 71 -1.43 -13.00 10.60
C MET A 71 0.06 -12.68 10.51
N GLY A 72 0.48 -11.69 11.28
CA GLY A 72 1.85 -11.21 11.21
C GLY A 72 2.05 -10.05 10.24
N GLY A 73 1.05 -9.72 9.43
CA GLY A 73 1.08 -8.53 8.56
C GLY A 73 1.88 -8.74 7.30
N TRP A 74 2.54 -7.67 6.86
CA TRP A 74 3.26 -7.67 5.58
C TRP A 74 4.35 -8.74 5.49
N ARG A 75 4.98 -9.08 6.62
CA ARG A 75 6.08 -10.04 6.57
C ARG A 75 5.61 -11.44 6.19
N ASN A 76 4.35 -11.76 6.41
CA ASN A 76 3.80 -13.07 6.10
C ASN A 76 3.00 -13.09 4.81
N LEU A 77 2.93 -11.98 4.11
CA LEU A 77 2.25 -11.93 2.83
C LEU A 77 3.07 -12.66 1.77
N GLN A 78 2.45 -13.60 1.09
CA GLN A 78 3.12 -14.40 0.06
C GLN A 78 2.30 -14.39 -1.21
N PRO A 79 2.85 -13.99 -2.35
CA PRO A 79 4.17 -13.36 -2.48
C PRO A 79 4.18 -11.98 -1.86
N ARG A 80 5.37 -11.47 -1.56
CA ARG A 80 5.49 -10.13 -0.98
C ARG A 80 5.04 -9.08 -1.98
N LEU A 81 4.53 -7.97 -1.45
CA LEU A 81 4.13 -6.86 -2.31
C LEU A 81 5.36 -6.28 -3.00
N LYS A 82 5.28 -6.18 -4.32
CA LYS A 82 6.31 -5.55 -5.14
C LYS A 82 5.79 -4.24 -5.69
N VAL A 83 6.67 -3.26 -5.79
CA VAL A 83 6.34 -1.96 -6.38
C VAL A 83 7.24 -1.76 -7.59
N VAL A 84 6.61 -1.55 -8.75
CA VAL A 84 7.34 -1.38 -10.00
C VAL A 84 6.92 -0.06 -10.64
N PRO A 85 7.80 0.57 -11.45
CA PRO A 85 7.44 1.83 -12.09
C PRO A 85 6.40 1.62 -13.17
N ARG A 86 5.59 2.64 -13.39
CA ARG A 86 4.63 2.70 -14.47
C ARG A 86 5.09 3.75 -15.46
N ARG A 87 4.94 3.47 -16.76
CA ARG A 87 5.32 4.42 -17.79
C ARG A 87 4.43 5.64 -17.75
N ALA A 88 5.02 6.82 -17.96
CA ALA A 88 4.25 8.06 -17.99
C ALA A 88 3.16 8.03 -19.04
N SER A 89 3.40 7.35 -20.16
CA SER A 89 2.43 7.24 -21.24
C SER A 89 1.18 6.44 -20.85
N GLU A 90 1.25 5.70 -19.77
CA GLU A 90 0.12 4.89 -19.31
C GLU A 90 -0.78 5.62 -18.32
N GLY A 91 -0.45 6.87 -18.01
CA GLY A 91 -1.28 7.71 -17.19
C GLY A 91 -0.75 7.85 -15.76
N PRO A 92 -1.39 8.73 -14.96
CA PRO A 92 -0.90 9.08 -13.63
C PRO A 92 -1.38 8.18 -12.52
N TYR A 93 -2.26 7.20 -12.80
CA TYR A 93 -2.86 6.38 -11.75
C TYR A 93 -2.10 5.10 -11.55
N PRO A 94 -1.97 4.65 -10.29
CA PRO A 94 -1.38 3.33 -10.05
C PRO A 94 -2.36 2.23 -10.47
N SER A 95 -1.81 1.06 -10.74
CA SER A 95 -2.62 -0.12 -11.00
C SER A 95 -2.00 -1.29 -10.25
N VAL A 96 -2.72 -2.42 -10.20
CA VAL A 96 -2.27 -3.53 -9.38
C VAL A 96 -2.60 -4.85 -10.05
N SER A 97 -1.71 -5.82 -9.87
CA SER A 97 -2.00 -7.21 -10.20
C SER A 97 -2.17 -7.96 -8.88
N VAL A 98 -3.43 -8.26 -8.53
CA VAL A 98 -3.71 -8.86 -7.22
C VAL A 98 -3.20 -10.29 -7.12
N CYS A 99 -3.11 -11.01 -8.24
CA CYS A 99 -2.67 -12.40 -8.21
C CYS A 99 -1.21 -12.52 -7.82
N SER A 100 -0.39 -11.56 -8.19
CA SER A 100 1.04 -11.60 -7.91
C SER A 100 1.48 -10.55 -6.90
N HIS A 101 0.53 -9.78 -6.34
CA HIS A 101 0.79 -8.72 -5.39
C HIS A 101 1.81 -7.71 -5.94
N VAL A 102 1.53 -7.18 -7.13
CA VAL A 102 2.39 -6.18 -7.77
C VAL A 102 1.63 -4.87 -7.88
N LEU A 103 2.20 -3.82 -7.31
CA LEU A 103 1.68 -2.47 -7.44
C LEU A 103 2.51 -1.75 -8.50
N VAL A 104 1.84 -1.34 -9.59
CA VAL A 104 2.48 -0.58 -10.66
C VAL A 104 2.23 0.89 -10.35
N LEU A 105 3.30 1.62 -10.03
CA LEU A 105 3.20 2.94 -9.43
C LEU A 105 3.93 3.95 -10.31
N PRO A 106 3.21 4.94 -10.88
CA PRO A 106 3.87 6.00 -11.64
C PRO A 106 4.76 6.84 -10.74
N GLN A 107 5.71 7.55 -11.34
CA GLN A 107 6.52 8.47 -10.59
C GLN A 107 5.72 9.72 -10.28
N TYR A 108 5.84 10.21 -9.05
CA TYR A 108 5.17 11.41 -8.60
C TYR A 108 6.20 12.40 -8.07
N SER A 109 5.85 13.67 -8.11
CA SER A 109 6.75 14.72 -7.66
C SER A 109 6.66 14.98 -6.15
N SER A 110 5.65 14.43 -5.48
CA SER A 110 5.50 14.62 -4.04
C SER A 110 4.65 13.51 -3.45
N ALA A 111 4.75 13.35 -2.13
CA ALA A 111 3.91 12.38 -1.42
C ALA A 111 2.44 12.77 -1.51
N ARG A 112 2.16 14.05 -1.56
CA ARG A 112 0.77 14.53 -1.67
C ARG A 112 0.14 14.07 -2.98
N ASP A 113 0.86 14.20 -4.09
CA ASP A 113 0.35 13.75 -5.38
C ASP A 113 0.16 12.24 -5.39
N LEU A 114 1.11 11.50 -4.86
CA LEU A 114 0.99 10.06 -4.75
C LEU A 114 -0.25 9.68 -3.96
N ARG A 115 -0.47 10.33 -2.82
CA ARG A 115 -1.62 10.03 -1.98
C ARG A 115 -2.92 10.28 -2.73
N LEU A 116 -2.99 11.40 -3.44
CA LEU A 116 -4.21 11.77 -4.17
C LEU A 116 -4.56 10.71 -5.21
N TYR A 117 -3.60 10.39 -6.08
CA TYR A 117 -3.86 9.43 -7.14
C TYR A 117 -4.07 8.02 -6.62
N LEU A 118 -3.37 7.65 -5.56
CA LEU A 118 -3.54 6.33 -4.96
C LEU A 118 -4.93 6.17 -4.37
N LEU A 119 -5.41 7.17 -3.64
CA LEU A 119 -6.75 7.10 -3.04
C LEU A 119 -7.82 7.04 -4.12
N GLU A 120 -7.65 7.78 -5.20
CA GLU A 120 -8.61 7.72 -6.30
C GLU A 120 -8.61 6.35 -6.95
N ALA A 121 -7.43 5.77 -7.16
CA ALA A 121 -7.32 4.44 -7.77
C ALA A 121 -7.96 3.38 -6.89
N MET A 122 -7.77 3.48 -5.58
CA MET A 122 -8.34 2.51 -4.64
C MET A 122 -9.87 2.56 -4.65
N ALA A 123 -10.44 3.72 -4.98
CA ALA A 123 -11.89 3.87 -5.06
C ALA A 123 -12.48 3.40 -6.38
N GLN A 124 -11.65 3.11 -7.39
CA GLN A 124 -12.09 2.76 -8.73
C GLN A 124 -11.74 1.31 -9.04
N PRO A 125 -12.73 0.40 -9.07
CA PRO A 125 -12.41 -1.01 -9.30
C PRO A 125 -11.76 -1.29 -10.66
N GLY A 126 -11.90 -0.38 -11.62
CA GLY A 126 -11.34 -0.59 -12.94
C GLY A 126 -9.83 -0.53 -13.02
N PHE A 127 -9.14 -0.12 -11.96
CA PHE A 127 -7.68 -0.05 -11.96
C PHE A 127 -7.02 -1.34 -11.50
N GLN A 128 -7.80 -2.34 -11.12
CA GLN A 128 -7.22 -3.63 -10.74
C GLN A 128 -6.99 -4.48 -11.97
N LEU A 129 -5.79 -5.04 -12.05
CA LEU A 129 -5.42 -5.99 -13.09
C LEU A 129 -5.36 -7.37 -12.44
N SER A 130 -6.10 -8.29 -12.92
CA SER A 130 -6.12 -9.61 -12.26
C SER A 130 -5.46 -10.70 -13.07
#